data_9f1c84c65e62ce185cb18af31b06b838
#
_entry.id   9f1c84c65e62ce185cb18af31b06b838
#
_cell.length_a   1.000
_cell.length_b   1.000
_cell.length_c   1.000
_cell.angle_alpha   90.00
_cell.angle_beta   90.00
_cell.angle_gamma   90.00
#
_symmetry.space_group_name_H-M   'P 1'
#
loop_
_entity.id
_entity.type
_entity.pdbx_description
1 polymer ?
#
loop_
_entity_poly.entity_id
_entity_poly.type
_entity_poly.pdbx_seq_one_letter_code
_entity_poly.pdbx_strand_id
1 'polypeptide(L)'
;MYISWRATYLNVRCTRQILRRRIGTMDIVIKRIYEEPSPDDGYRVLVDRLWPRGVSKDKAHLDEWAKDLAPSTEARRDFGHKPENFESFKQRYLNELDSNLEVYPELECMVAGAQKLQSSRVTLLYGAKSPTCNHAVILRDYLIDRLKSL
;
A
#
# COMPACT_ATOMS: atom_id res chain seq x y z
N MET A 1 -19.22 5.57 1.82
CA MET A 1 -19.14 5.69 0.35
C MET A 1 -17.72 6.08 -0.01
N TYR A 2 -16.99 5.14 -0.58
CA TYR A 2 -15.66 5.45 -1.08
C TYR A 2 -15.81 6.20 -2.39
N ILE A 3 -15.57 7.51 -2.36
CA ILE A 3 -15.41 8.26 -3.60
C ILE A 3 -14.08 7.79 -4.17
N SER A 4 -14.15 7.09 -5.27
CA SER A 4 -12.96 6.68 -6.01
C SER A 4 -12.23 7.95 -6.44
N TRP A 5 -11.16 8.27 -5.76
CA TRP A 5 -10.26 9.38 -6.10
C TRP A 5 -9.61 9.18 -7.49
N ARG A 6 -9.76 7.97 -8.06
CA ARG A 6 -9.28 7.62 -9.40
C ARG A 6 -9.77 8.57 -10.50
N ALA A 7 -11.03 9.03 -10.41
CA ALA A 7 -11.63 9.84 -11.46
C ALA A 7 -11.11 11.28 -11.52
N THR A 8 -10.63 11.81 -10.40
CA THR A 8 -10.21 13.22 -10.30
C THR A 8 -8.75 13.44 -10.69
N TYR A 9 -7.92 12.39 -10.61
CA TYR A 9 -6.47 12.51 -10.84
C TYR A 9 -6.01 12.13 -12.24
N LEU A 10 -6.81 11.37 -12.99
CA LEU A 10 -6.46 10.95 -14.34
C LEU A 10 -6.36 12.09 -15.37
N ASN A 11 -6.81 13.29 -15.00
CA ASN A 11 -6.83 14.43 -15.91
C ASN A 11 -5.65 15.41 -15.76
N VAL A 12 -4.67 15.11 -14.90
CA VAL A 12 -3.55 16.03 -14.69
C VAL A 12 -2.27 15.45 -15.29
N ARG A 13 -2.03 15.77 -16.56
CA ARG A 13 -0.77 15.48 -17.25
C ARG A 13 0.47 16.11 -16.58
N CYS A 14 0.28 16.84 -15.48
CA CYS A 14 1.34 17.57 -14.78
C CYS A 14 1.99 16.75 -13.65
N THR A 15 1.49 15.55 -13.36
CA THR A 15 1.86 14.79 -12.15
C THR A 15 3.26 14.20 -12.19
N ARG A 16 3.76 13.79 -13.36
CA ARG A 16 5.10 13.13 -13.45
C ARG A 16 6.26 14.06 -13.08
N GLN A 17 6.18 15.34 -13.43
CA GLN A 17 7.25 16.29 -13.10
C GLN A 17 7.23 16.74 -11.63
N ILE A 18 6.03 16.88 -11.06
CA ILE A 18 5.86 17.25 -9.65
C ILE A 18 6.28 16.08 -8.76
N LEU A 19 5.96 14.85 -9.14
CA LEU A 19 6.36 13.63 -8.46
C LEU A 19 7.89 13.51 -8.39
N ARG A 20 8.60 13.77 -9.49
CA ARG A 20 10.06 13.67 -9.55
C ARG A 20 10.79 14.55 -8.55
N ARG A 21 10.24 15.73 -8.21
CA ARG A 21 10.91 16.69 -7.31
C ARG A 21 10.73 16.36 -5.83
N ARG A 22 9.70 15.56 -5.45
CA ARG A 22 9.36 15.27 -4.04
C ARG A 22 9.54 13.80 -3.65
N ILE A 23 9.80 12.91 -4.61
CA ILE A 23 9.91 11.45 -4.40
C ILE A 23 11.09 11.10 -3.50
N GLY A 24 12.20 11.85 -3.56
CA GLY A 24 13.39 11.60 -2.74
C GLY A 24 13.17 11.75 -1.22
N THR A 25 12.03 12.28 -0.80
CA THR A 25 11.69 12.50 0.60
C THR A 25 10.49 11.66 1.06
N MET A 26 9.87 10.86 0.15
CA MET A 26 8.71 10.04 0.51
C MET A 26 9.14 8.79 1.25
N ASP A 27 8.56 8.60 2.44
CA ASP A 27 8.82 7.48 3.32
C ASP A 27 7.63 6.52 3.27
N ILE A 28 7.87 5.25 2.98
CA ILE A 28 6.83 4.22 2.98
C ILE A 28 7.13 3.25 4.12
N VAL A 29 6.23 3.18 5.09
CA VAL A 29 6.35 2.32 6.26
C VAL A 29 5.15 1.38 6.34
N ILE A 30 5.28 0.33 7.15
CA ILE A 30 4.17 -0.59 7.41
C ILE A 30 3.75 -0.48 8.86
N LYS A 31 2.47 -0.75 9.11
CA LYS A 31 1.90 -0.75 10.45
C LYS A 31 0.72 -1.71 10.49
N ARG A 32 0.56 -2.43 11.59
CA ARG A 32 -0.59 -3.30 11.75
C ARG A 32 -1.84 -2.45 11.97
N ILE A 33 -2.95 -2.79 11.28
CA ILE A 33 -4.21 -2.03 11.36
C ILE A 33 -4.76 -1.94 12.79
N TYR A 34 -4.41 -2.90 13.65
CA TYR A 34 -4.87 -2.96 15.03
C TYR A 34 -4.10 -2.05 15.98
N GLU A 35 -2.98 -1.47 15.55
CA GLU A 35 -2.25 -0.48 16.32
C GLU A 35 -2.95 0.88 16.24
N GLU A 36 -2.81 1.69 17.30
CA GLU A 36 -3.45 3.00 17.38
C GLU A 36 -3.01 3.92 16.24
N PRO A 37 -3.97 4.60 15.57
CA PRO A 37 -3.62 5.63 14.60
C PRO A 37 -2.80 6.74 15.24
N SER A 38 -1.84 7.27 14.49
CA SER A 38 -0.97 8.37 14.91
C SER A 38 -0.92 9.46 13.83
N PRO A 39 -0.81 10.74 14.22
CA PRO A 39 -0.59 11.83 13.23
C PRO A 39 0.67 11.58 12.39
N ASP A 40 1.66 10.87 12.92
CA ASP A 40 2.90 10.57 12.21
C ASP A 40 2.74 9.51 11.12
N ASP A 41 1.59 8.84 11.04
CA ASP A 41 1.32 7.82 10.01
C ASP A 41 1.23 8.45 8.61
N GLY A 42 0.88 9.71 8.49
CA GLY A 42 0.68 10.37 7.21
C GLY A 42 -0.53 9.80 6.47
N TYR A 43 -0.34 9.45 5.21
CA TYR A 43 -1.39 8.88 4.37
C TYR A 43 -1.54 7.39 4.68
N ARG A 44 -2.71 6.99 5.19
CA ARG A 44 -2.98 5.63 5.68
C ARG A 44 -3.69 4.81 4.61
N VAL A 45 -3.05 3.73 4.17
CA VAL A 45 -3.54 2.88 3.08
C VAL A 45 -3.67 1.43 3.55
N LEU A 46 -4.87 0.88 3.48
CA LEU A 46 -5.07 -0.56 3.73
C LEU A 46 -4.66 -1.35 2.48
N VAL A 47 -3.79 -2.34 2.64
CA VAL A 47 -3.26 -3.15 1.53
C VAL A 47 -3.71 -4.61 1.57
N ASP A 48 -4.65 -4.94 2.45
CA ASP A 48 -5.29 -6.27 2.50
C ASP A 48 -6.41 -6.34 1.45
N ARG A 49 -6.64 -7.54 0.93
CA ARG A 49 -7.74 -7.77 -0.02
C ARG A 49 -9.10 -7.72 0.66
N LEU A 50 -9.17 -8.21 1.90
CA LEU A 50 -10.40 -8.28 2.69
C LEU A 50 -10.33 -7.29 3.85
N TRP A 51 -11.49 -6.78 4.24
CA TRP A 51 -11.59 -5.88 5.39
C TRP A 51 -11.18 -6.61 6.68
N PRO A 52 -10.33 -6.01 7.53
CA PRO A 52 -9.89 -6.64 8.78
C PRO A 52 -11.03 -6.87 9.76
N ARG A 53 -11.05 -8.02 10.40
CA ARG A 53 -12.08 -8.36 11.39
C ARG A 53 -11.96 -7.47 12.62
N GLY A 54 -13.10 -7.00 13.14
CA GLY A 54 -13.18 -6.24 14.37
C GLY A 54 -12.74 -4.79 14.26
N VAL A 55 -12.46 -4.31 13.05
CA VAL A 55 -12.08 -2.91 12.82
C VAL A 55 -13.23 -2.18 12.15
N SER A 56 -13.77 -1.16 12.82
CA SER A 56 -14.78 -0.29 12.20
C SER A 56 -14.11 0.69 11.24
N LYS A 57 -14.86 1.21 10.28
CA LYS A 57 -14.36 2.23 9.35
C LYS A 57 -13.86 3.47 10.09
N ASP A 58 -14.57 3.89 11.13
CA ASP A 58 -14.19 5.05 11.93
C ASP A 58 -12.85 4.82 12.66
N LYS A 59 -12.64 3.63 13.23
CA LYS A 59 -11.40 3.30 13.94
C LYS A 59 -10.21 3.10 13.02
N ALA A 60 -10.46 2.69 11.77
CA ALA A 60 -9.39 2.44 10.82
C ALA A 60 -8.67 3.72 10.39
N HIS A 61 -9.35 4.86 10.38
CA HIS A 61 -8.82 6.15 9.90
C HIS A 61 -8.09 6.01 8.56
N LEU A 62 -8.74 5.31 7.61
CA LEU A 62 -8.15 5.09 6.29
C LEU A 62 -8.33 6.31 5.39
N ASP A 63 -7.27 6.62 4.66
CA ASP A 63 -7.34 7.54 3.53
C ASP A 63 -7.63 6.78 2.23
N GLU A 64 -7.19 5.51 2.14
CA GLU A 64 -7.36 4.70 0.93
C GLU A 64 -7.39 3.21 1.25
N TRP A 65 -8.10 2.44 0.43
CA TRP A 65 -8.05 0.97 0.45
C TRP A 65 -7.56 0.47 -0.91
N ALA A 66 -6.28 0.09 -0.97
CA ALA A 66 -5.60 -0.36 -2.19
C ALA A 66 -5.69 -1.89 -2.32
N LYS A 67 -6.89 -2.44 -2.35
CA LYS A 67 -7.10 -3.90 -2.41
C LYS A 67 -6.57 -4.53 -3.69
N ASP A 68 -6.47 -3.75 -4.78
CA ASP A 68 -5.95 -4.25 -6.05
C ASP A 68 -4.44 -4.53 -6.01
N LEU A 69 -3.73 -4.01 -5.00
CA LEU A 69 -2.31 -4.31 -4.78
C LEU A 69 -2.09 -5.53 -3.87
N ALA A 70 -3.15 -6.09 -3.29
CA ALA A 70 -3.04 -7.27 -2.44
C ALA A 70 -2.70 -8.51 -3.28
N PRO A 71 -2.04 -9.52 -2.68
CA PRO A 71 -1.78 -10.77 -3.39
C PRO A 71 -3.08 -11.50 -3.73
N SER A 72 -3.04 -12.35 -4.76
CA SER A 72 -4.20 -13.13 -5.17
C SER A 72 -4.68 -14.05 -4.06
N THR A 73 -5.93 -14.48 -4.15
CA THR A 73 -6.51 -15.43 -3.19
C THR A 73 -5.72 -16.74 -3.17
N GLU A 74 -5.29 -17.22 -4.34
CA GLU A 74 -4.49 -18.44 -4.47
C GLU A 74 -3.13 -18.29 -3.80
N ALA A 75 -2.43 -17.16 -4.01
CA ALA A 75 -1.14 -16.89 -3.39
C ALA A 75 -1.27 -16.83 -1.86
N ARG A 76 -2.32 -16.19 -1.36
CA ARG A 76 -2.59 -16.08 0.08
C ARG A 76 -2.87 -17.46 0.71
N ARG A 77 -3.66 -18.27 0.03
CA ARG A 77 -4.01 -19.63 0.49
C ARG A 77 -2.76 -20.51 0.55
N ASP A 78 -1.93 -20.49 -0.48
CA ASP A 78 -0.73 -21.33 -0.56
C ASP A 78 0.33 -20.88 0.46
N PHE A 79 0.38 -19.59 0.78
CA PHE A 79 1.21 -19.06 1.86
C PHE A 79 0.74 -19.59 3.23
N GLY A 80 -0.57 -19.45 3.53
CA GLY A 80 -1.17 -19.93 4.78
C GLY A 80 -0.55 -19.35 6.05
N HIS A 81 0.09 -18.20 5.96
CA HIS A 81 0.82 -17.54 7.06
C HIS A 81 1.94 -18.41 7.65
N LYS A 82 2.47 -19.36 6.90
CA LYS A 82 3.55 -20.23 7.34
C LYS A 82 4.90 -19.66 6.93
N PRO A 83 5.82 -19.41 7.92
CA PRO A 83 7.14 -18.83 7.61
C PRO A 83 7.93 -19.63 6.58
N GLU A 84 7.81 -20.96 6.58
CA GLU A 84 8.49 -21.86 5.63
C GLU A 84 8.02 -21.64 4.18
N ASN A 85 6.83 -21.08 3.99
CA ASN A 85 6.27 -20.78 2.67
C ASN A 85 6.52 -19.33 2.22
N PHE A 86 7.14 -18.52 3.09
CA PHE A 86 7.25 -17.08 2.85
C PHE A 86 8.07 -16.73 1.61
N GLU A 87 9.20 -17.40 1.40
CA GLU A 87 10.06 -17.11 0.24
C GLU A 87 9.35 -17.47 -1.09
N SER A 88 8.68 -18.60 -1.13
CA SER A 88 7.88 -19.02 -2.29
C SER A 88 6.73 -18.03 -2.55
N PHE A 89 6.03 -17.63 -1.48
CA PHE A 89 4.98 -16.62 -1.55
C PHE A 89 5.52 -15.28 -2.07
N LYS A 90 6.67 -14.86 -1.58
CA LYS A 90 7.31 -13.62 -2.00
C LYS A 90 7.57 -13.60 -3.50
N GLN A 91 8.17 -14.67 -4.04
CA GLN A 91 8.43 -14.76 -5.48
C GLN A 91 7.14 -14.69 -6.30
N ARG A 92 6.12 -15.41 -5.87
CA ARG A 92 4.82 -15.40 -6.55
C ARG A 92 4.18 -14.01 -6.51
N TYR A 93 4.18 -13.36 -5.33
CA TYR A 93 3.58 -12.03 -5.18
C TYR A 93 4.33 -10.97 -5.99
N LEU A 94 5.67 -11.03 -6.03
CA LEU A 94 6.46 -10.13 -6.85
C LEU A 94 6.12 -10.28 -8.34
N ASN A 95 5.92 -11.52 -8.82
CA ASN A 95 5.50 -11.77 -10.19
C ASN A 95 4.10 -11.19 -10.47
N GLU A 96 3.19 -11.31 -9.52
CA GLU A 96 1.86 -10.70 -9.63
C GLU A 96 1.95 -9.18 -9.72
N LEU A 97 2.79 -8.55 -8.88
CA LEU A 97 2.98 -7.10 -8.89
C LEU A 97 3.60 -6.61 -10.20
N ASP A 98 4.56 -7.35 -10.74
CA ASP A 98 5.18 -6.98 -12.02
C ASP A 98 4.20 -6.98 -13.19
N SER A 99 3.16 -7.80 -13.11
CA SER A 99 2.10 -7.89 -14.13
C SER A 99 0.91 -6.99 -13.82
N ASN A 100 0.88 -6.36 -12.65
CA ASN A 100 -0.27 -5.59 -12.19
C ASN A 100 -0.21 -4.15 -12.71
N LEU A 101 -1.15 -3.82 -13.59
CA LEU A 101 -1.24 -2.48 -14.20
C LEU A 101 -1.69 -1.39 -13.21
N GLU A 102 -2.20 -1.77 -12.04
CA GLU A 102 -2.67 -0.84 -11.02
C GLU A 102 -1.53 -0.31 -10.12
N VAL A 103 -0.34 -0.89 -10.17
CA VAL A 103 0.78 -0.51 -9.29
C VAL A 103 1.12 0.98 -9.42
N TYR A 104 1.36 1.46 -10.63
CA TYR A 104 1.74 2.86 -10.82
C TYR A 104 0.60 3.83 -10.52
N PRO A 105 -0.64 3.62 -11.01
CA PRO A 105 -1.76 4.49 -10.62
C PRO A 105 -1.98 4.56 -9.11
N GLU A 106 -1.92 3.44 -8.41
CA GLU A 106 -2.09 3.41 -6.95
C GLU A 106 -0.93 4.14 -6.25
N LEU A 107 0.31 3.92 -6.70
CA LEU A 107 1.47 4.61 -6.14
C LEU A 107 1.38 6.12 -6.33
N GLU A 108 0.95 6.58 -7.50
CA GLU A 108 0.72 8.00 -7.77
C GLU A 108 -0.37 8.57 -6.84
N CYS A 109 -1.45 7.82 -6.62
CA CYS A 109 -2.51 8.22 -5.69
C CYS A 109 -2.01 8.35 -4.26
N MET A 110 -1.19 7.41 -3.80
CA MET A 110 -0.61 7.44 -2.46
C MET A 110 0.28 8.67 -2.26
N VAL A 111 1.15 8.94 -3.21
CA VAL A 111 2.07 10.08 -3.14
C VAL A 111 1.28 11.40 -3.18
N ALA A 112 0.32 11.53 -4.09
CA ALA A 112 -0.51 12.72 -4.18
C ALA A 112 -1.35 12.93 -2.92
N GLY A 113 -1.90 11.84 -2.34
CA GLY A 113 -2.65 11.90 -1.10
C GLY A 113 -1.81 12.36 0.07
N ALA A 114 -0.59 11.84 0.22
CA ALA A 114 0.33 12.27 1.25
C ALA A 114 0.69 13.76 1.10
N GLN A 115 0.93 14.21 -0.12
CA GLN A 115 1.23 15.62 -0.40
C GLN A 115 0.06 16.55 -0.01
N LYS A 116 -1.18 16.12 -0.24
CA LYS A 116 -2.37 16.89 0.20
C LYS A 116 -2.44 17.04 1.71
N LEU A 117 -2.00 16.03 2.45
CA LEU A 117 -1.92 16.07 3.91
C LEU A 117 -0.66 16.80 4.39
N GLN A 118 0.16 17.33 3.48
CA GLN A 118 1.45 17.94 3.79
C GLN A 118 2.36 16.97 4.54
N SER A 119 2.26 15.68 4.21
CA SER A 119 3.05 14.61 4.81
C SER A 119 4.03 14.03 3.81
N SER A 120 5.19 13.61 4.30
CA SER A 120 6.19 12.88 3.51
C SER A 120 6.11 11.36 3.74
N ARG A 121 5.04 10.88 4.39
CA ARG A 121 4.91 9.48 4.78
C ARG A 121 3.62 8.86 4.27
N VAL A 122 3.75 7.63 3.77
CA VAL A 122 2.65 6.72 3.47
C VAL A 122 2.79 5.51 4.38
N THR A 123 1.74 5.16 5.11
CA THR A 123 1.72 3.99 5.99
C THR A 123 0.83 2.92 5.37
N LEU A 124 1.42 1.78 5.02
CA LEU A 124 0.68 0.61 4.54
C LEU A 124 0.18 -0.20 5.73
N LEU A 125 -1.14 -0.36 5.81
CA LEU A 125 -1.79 -1.04 6.92
C LEU A 125 -2.14 -2.47 6.52
N TYR A 126 -1.89 -3.41 7.43
CA TYR A 126 -2.17 -4.83 7.21
C TYR A 126 -2.75 -5.47 8.47
N GLY A 127 -3.46 -6.61 8.31
CA GLY A 127 -4.11 -7.31 9.41
C GLY A 127 -3.35 -8.51 9.94
N ALA A 128 -2.35 -9.03 9.22
CA ALA A 128 -1.60 -10.22 9.61
C ALA A 128 -0.94 -10.07 10.98
N LYS A 129 -0.76 -11.18 11.70
CA LYS A 129 -0.17 -11.17 13.05
C LYS A 129 1.34 -10.98 13.01
N SER A 130 2.04 -11.57 12.05
CA SER A 130 3.48 -11.48 11.96
C SER A 130 3.91 -10.11 11.41
N PRO A 131 4.81 -9.38 12.09
CA PRO A 131 5.31 -8.10 11.60
C PRO A 131 6.37 -8.24 10.50
N THR A 132 6.89 -9.43 10.27
CA THR A 132 7.98 -9.68 9.32
C THR A 132 7.57 -10.58 8.16
N CYS A 133 6.75 -11.59 8.41
CA CYS A 133 6.30 -12.55 7.39
C CYS A 133 4.87 -12.19 6.94
N ASN A 134 4.75 -11.09 6.20
CA ASN A 134 3.47 -10.63 5.67
C ASN A 134 3.67 -9.95 4.31
N HIS A 135 2.59 -9.82 3.54
CA HIS A 135 2.64 -9.23 2.21
C HIS A 135 2.99 -7.73 2.21
N ALA A 136 2.69 -7.03 3.29
CA ALA A 136 2.96 -5.60 3.36
C ALA A 136 4.47 -5.29 3.34
N VAL A 137 5.30 -6.15 3.93
CA VAL A 137 6.77 -6.04 3.86
C VAL A 137 7.23 -6.10 2.41
N ILE A 138 6.72 -7.06 1.66
CA ILE A 138 7.06 -7.26 0.26
C ILE A 138 6.61 -6.06 -0.58
N LEU A 139 5.38 -5.64 -0.38
CA LEU A 139 4.80 -4.50 -1.10
C LEU A 139 5.54 -3.19 -0.81
N ARG A 140 5.86 -2.94 0.45
CA ARG A 140 6.65 -1.75 0.84
C ARG A 140 7.96 -1.67 0.07
N ASP A 141 8.74 -2.73 0.11
CA ASP A 141 10.04 -2.77 -0.54
C ASP A 141 9.91 -2.63 -2.05
N TYR A 142 8.90 -3.27 -2.64
CA TYR A 142 8.59 -3.15 -4.06
C TYR A 142 8.23 -1.71 -4.44
N LEU A 143 7.38 -1.04 -3.68
CA LEU A 143 6.96 0.33 -3.96
C LEU A 143 8.11 1.32 -3.78
N ILE A 144 8.95 1.14 -2.75
CA ILE A 144 10.14 1.97 -2.55
C ILE A 144 11.07 1.87 -3.76
N ASP A 145 11.27 0.67 -4.27
CA ASP A 145 12.10 0.44 -5.45
C ASP A 145 11.51 1.11 -6.70
N ARG A 146 10.19 1.03 -6.86
CA ARG A 146 9.50 1.70 -7.98
C ARG A 146 9.55 3.23 -7.88
N LEU A 147 9.50 3.79 -6.68
CA LEU A 147 9.68 5.24 -6.48
C LEU A 147 11.05 5.71 -6.98
N LYS A 148 12.09 4.93 -6.76
CA LYS A 148 13.45 5.27 -7.22
C LYS A 148 13.57 5.27 -8.75
N SER A 149 12.70 4.52 -9.43
CA SER A 149 12.71 4.38 -10.90
C SER A 149 11.87 5.45 -11.60
N LEU A 150 11.14 6.24 -10.86
CA LEU A 150 10.37 7.37 -11.40
C LEU A 150 11.28 8.60 -11.55
#